data_84cb2d03ada2e6de71542b0def0ceb94
#
_entry.id   84cb2d03ada2e6de71542b0def0ceb94
#
_cell.length_a   1.000
_cell.length_b   1.000
_cell.length_c   1.000
_cell.angle_alpha   90.00
_cell.angle_beta   90.00
_cell.angle_gamma   90.00
#
_symmetry.space_group_name_H-M   'P 1'
#
loop_
_entity.id
_entity.type
_entity.pdbx_description
1 polymer ?
#
loop_
_entity_poly.entity_id
_entity_poly.type
_entity_poly.pdbx_seq_one_letter_code
_entity_poly.pdbx_strand_id
1 'polypeptide(L)'
;MKKLFFVIIYLSVISDLSASIKENIIKKFADIENVSFEFEQNINGKIENGNCIIEYPKKIYCKYNLGNQKVLVADGKSLVIKTLSSYYFYPLEKTPLDTILNKEYLLKKIKDLDQREVSDDFVNFNFIENENEINLFFD
;
A
#
# COMPACT_ATOMS: atom_id res chain seq x y z
N MET A 1 -35.67 22.62 32.40
CA MET A 1 -35.29 22.82 31.00
C MET A 1 -33.80 23.13 30.75
N LYS A 2 -33.02 23.53 31.75
CA LYS A 2 -31.56 23.82 31.58
C LYS A 2 -30.65 22.59 31.53
N LYS A 3 -31.11 21.39 31.94
CA LYS A 3 -30.29 20.16 31.97
C LYS A 3 -30.30 19.39 30.67
N LEU A 4 -31.27 19.61 29.76
CA LEU A 4 -31.36 18.92 28.49
C LEU A 4 -30.38 19.49 27.43
N PHE A 5 -30.01 20.75 27.56
CA PHE A 5 -29.10 21.41 26.62
C PHE A 5 -27.63 21.00 26.79
N PHE A 6 -27.25 20.50 27.99
CA PHE A 6 -25.87 20.07 28.27
C PHE A 6 -25.57 18.64 27.75
N VAL A 7 -26.58 17.79 27.58
CA VAL A 7 -26.41 16.42 27.09
C VAL A 7 -26.21 16.40 25.57
N ILE A 8 -26.78 17.36 24.83
CA ILE A 8 -26.66 17.41 23.35
C ILE A 8 -25.26 17.88 22.93
N ILE A 9 -24.58 18.70 23.73
CA ILE A 9 -23.23 19.19 23.42
C ILE A 9 -22.16 18.08 23.61
N TYR A 10 -22.42 17.08 24.45
CA TYR A 10 -21.44 16.01 24.74
C TYR A 10 -21.40 14.89 23.67
N LEU A 11 -22.42 14.79 22.81
CA LEU A 11 -22.51 13.77 21.76
C LEU A 11 -21.82 14.14 20.43
N SER A 12 -21.38 15.38 20.28
CA SER A 12 -20.78 15.88 19.02
C SER A 12 -19.25 15.79 18.96
N VAL A 13 -18.57 15.29 20.00
CA VAL A 13 -17.09 15.31 20.11
C VAL A 13 -16.43 13.99 19.68
N ILE A 14 -17.19 12.95 19.37
CA ILE A 14 -16.62 11.61 19.14
C ILE A 14 -16.27 11.35 17.64
N SER A 15 -16.68 12.21 16.74
CA SER A 15 -16.50 12.00 15.28
C SER A 15 -15.13 12.44 14.73
N ASP A 16 -14.36 13.23 15.48
CA ASP A 16 -13.19 13.91 14.92
C ASP A 16 -11.88 13.08 14.94
N LEU A 17 -11.80 12.05 15.80
CA LEU A 17 -10.54 11.33 16.00
C LEU A 17 -10.18 10.43 14.80
N SER A 18 -11.16 9.76 14.22
CA SER A 18 -10.94 8.86 13.08
C SER A 18 -10.61 9.63 11.79
N ALA A 19 -11.23 10.78 11.58
CA ALA A 19 -10.91 11.67 10.47
C ALA A 19 -9.47 12.20 10.58
N SER A 20 -9.01 12.54 11.78
CA SER A 20 -7.66 13.04 12.04
C SER A 20 -6.57 12.01 11.73
N ILE A 21 -6.76 10.72 12.03
CA ILE A 21 -5.79 9.65 11.75
C ILE A 21 -5.67 9.44 10.24
N LYS A 22 -6.79 9.29 9.54
CA LYS A 22 -6.83 9.10 8.09
C LYS A 22 -6.19 10.27 7.33
N GLU A 23 -6.50 11.49 7.71
CA GLU A 23 -5.89 12.69 7.11
C GLU A 23 -4.38 12.73 7.33
N ASN A 24 -3.92 12.32 8.50
CA ASN A 24 -2.50 12.28 8.83
C ASN A 24 -1.76 11.24 7.97
N ILE A 25 -2.35 10.04 7.79
CA ILE A 25 -1.84 9.00 6.90
C ILE A 25 -1.74 9.52 5.47
N ILE A 26 -2.82 10.14 4.95
CA ILE A 26 -2.85 10.69 3.60
C ILE A 26 -1.73 11.71 3.40
N LYS A 27 -1.56 12.62 4.36
CA LYS A 27 -0.51 13.65 4.30
C LYS A 27 0.88 13.03 4.33
N LYS A 28 1.17 12.15 5.29
CA LYS A 28 2.46 11.45 5.36
C LYS A 28 2.75 10.66 4.09
N PHE A 29 1.77 9.90 3.59
CA PHE A 29 1.95 9.10 2.37
C PHE A 29 2.14 9.97 1.12
N ALA A 30 1.48 11.12 1.04
CA ALA A 30 1.69 12.07 -0.05
C ALA A 30 3.14 12.58 -0.13
N ASP A 31 3.77 12.80 1.01
CA ASP A 31 5.14 13.31 1.11
C ASP A 31 6.22 12.23 0.86
N ILE A 32 5.86 10.94 0.88
CA ILE A 32 6.81 9.85 0.65
C ILE A 32 7.22 9.80 -0.83
N GLU A 33 8.49 9.94 -1.13
CA GLU A 33 9.05 9.75 -2.49
C GLU A 33 9.60 8.33 -2.69
N ASN A 34 10.17 7.75 -1.64
CA ASN A 34 10.81 6.43 -1.68
C ASN A 34 10.34 5.56 -0.51
N VAL A 35 10.13 4.28 -0.76
CA VAL A 35 9.80 3.27 0.25
C VAL A 35 10.73 2.08 0.10
N SER A 36 11.36 1.67 1.19
CA SER A 36 12.14 0.43 1.27
C SER A 36 11.44 -0.55 2.21
N PHE A 37 11.30 -1.80 1.78
CA PHE A 37 10.63 -2.82 2.58
C PHE A 37 11.16 -4.22 2.29
N GLU A 38 10.97 -5.11 3.24
CA GLU A 38 11.17 -6.55 3.07
C GLU A 38 9.83 -7.19 2.70
N PHE A 39 9.88 -8.23 1.87
CA PHE A 39 8.67 -8.96 1.52
C PHE A 39 8.88 -10.47 1.65
N GLU A 40 7.80 -11.16 1.90
CA GLU A 40 7.65 -12.60 1.75
C GLU A 40 6.41 -12.89 0.90
N GLN A 41 6.55 -13.78 -0.06
CA GLN A 41 5.44 -14.22 -0.89
C GLN A 41 5.40 -15.74 -0.99
N ASN A 42 4.20 -16.31 -1.04
CA ASN A 42 3.98 -17.73 -1.28
C ASN A 42 3.30 -17.90 -2.63
N ILE A 43 3.99 -18.58 -3.54
CA ILE A 43 3.45 -18.90 -4.87
C ILE A 43 3.39 -20.41 -4.99
N ASN A 44 2.18 -20.97 -4.94
CA ASN A 44 1.94 -22.42 -5.06
C ASN A 44 2.78 -23.26 -4.07
N GLY A 45 2.90 -22.81 -2.82
CA GLY A 45 3.65 -23.47 -1.77
C GLY A 45 5.15 -23.17 -1.76
N LYS A 46 5.67 -22.42 -2.73
CA LYS A 46 7.05 -21.96 -2.76
C LYS A 46 7.14 -20.58 -2.10
N ILE A 47 7.85 -20.50 -0.99
CA ILE A 47 8.13 -19.25 -0.30
C ILE A 47 9.31 -18.56 -0.95
N GLU A 48 9.14 -17.30 -1.32
CA GLU A 48 10.18 -16.41 -1.81
C GLU A 48 10.18 -15.14 -0.95
N ASN A 49 11.35 -14.65 -0.61
CA ASN A 49 11.51 -13.40 0.15
C ASN A 49 12.59 -12.52 -0.47
N GLY A 50 12.64 -11.27 -0.06
CA GLY A 50 13.62 -10.32 -0.55
C GLY A 50 13.37 -8.91 -0.06
N ASN A 51 14.06 -7.97 -0.68
CA ASN A 51 14.00 -6.55 -0.37
C ASN A 51 13.59 -5.77 -1.61
N CYS A 52 12.72 -4.80 -1.44
CA CYS A 52 12.28 -3.89 -2.49
C CYS A 52 12.54 -2.43 -2.11
N ILE A 53 12.75 -1.62 -3.14
CA ILE A 53 12.74 -0.16 -3.06
C ILE A 53 11.76 0.34 -4.11
N ILE A 54 10.78 1.12 -3.70
CA ILE A 54 9.88 1.87 -4.59
C ILE A 54 10.38 3.31 -4.65
N GLU A 55 10.46 3.86 -5.86
CA GLU A 55 10.61 5.28 -6.13
C GLU A 55 9.37 5.74 -6.88
N TYR A 56 8.53 6.53 -6.23
CA TYR A 56 7.33 7.08 -6.86
C TYR A 56 7.66 8.20 -7.86
N PRO A 57 6.91 8.26 -8.99
CA PRO A 57 5.88 7.33 -9.42
C PRO A 57 6.45 6.14 -10.20
N LYS A 58 5.81 4.97 -10.00
CA LYS A 58 5.86 3.80 -10.89
C LYS A 58 7.20 3.09 -11.08
N LYS A 59 8.21 3.34 -10.23
CA LYS A 59 9.46 2.60 -10.28
C LYS A 59 9.61 1.68 -9.08
N ILE A 60 10.13 0.48 -9.29
CA ILE A 60 10.47 -0.48 -8.24
C ILE A 60 11.69 -1.29 -8.63
N TYR A 61 12.51 -1.59 -7.63
CA TYR A 61 13.59 -2.55 -7.71
C TYR A 61 13.47 -3.53 -6.58
N CYS A 62 13.36 -4.83 -6.88
CA CYS A 62 13.35 -5.90 -5.88
C CYS A 62 14.47 -6.89 -6.13
N LYS A 63 15.18 -7.27 -5.08
CA LYS A 63 16.18 -8.34 -5.08
C LYS A 63 15.67 -9.47 -4.20
N TYR A 64 15.59 -10.66 -4.77
CA TYR A 64 15.17 -11.88 -4.10
C TYR A 64 16.36 -12.55 -3.41
N ASN A 65 16.15 -13.12 -2.22
CA ASN A 65 17.21 -13.77 -1.43
C ASN A 65 17.52 -15.21 -1.87
N LEU A 66 16.80 -15.71 -2.87
CA LEU A 66 17.01 -17.07 -3.38
C LEU A 66 18.22 -17.17 -4.31
N GLY A 67 18.85 -18.35 -4.33
CA GLY A 67 20.08 -18.63 -5.08
C GLY A 67 19.99 -18.50 -6.61
N ASN A 68 18.80 -18.22 -7.18
CA ASN A 68 18.58 -17.98 -8.61
C ASN A 68 18.85 -16.53 -9.04
N GLN A 69 19.34 -15.67 -8.15
CA GLN A 69 19.63 -14.25 -8.40
C GLN A 69 18.46 -13.50 -9.07
N LYS A 70 17.24 -13.82 -8.67
CA LYS A 70 16.04 -13.18 -9.22
C LYS A 70 16.00 -11.71 -8.84
N VAL A 71 15.79 -10.87 -9.83
CA VAL A 71 15.61 -9.41 -9.68
C VAL A 71 14.37 -9.00 -10.45
N LEU A 72 13.58 -8.10 -9.87
CA LEU A 72 12.41 -7.49 -10.49
C LEU A 72 12.64 -5.98 -10.57
N VAL A 73 12.42 -5.41 -11.74
CA VAL A 73 12.58 -3.96 -11.99
C VAL A 73 11.40 -3.44 -12.77
N ALA A 74 10.82 -2.33 -12.35
CA ALA A 74 9.92 -1.55 -13.20
C ALA A 74 10.44 -0.11 -13.34
N ASP A 75 10.28 0.43 -14.57
CA ASP A 75 10.74 1.76 -14.95
C ASP A 75 9.60 2.78 -15.19
N GLY A 76 8.38 2.38 -14.86
CA GLY A 76 7.16 3.15 -15.09
C GLY A 76 6.37 2.75 -16.33
N LYS A 77 6.95 1.95 -17.22
CA LYS A 77 6.30 1.44 -18.45
C LYS A 77 6.37 -0.07 -18.55
N SER A 78 7.51 -0.62 -18.21
CA SER A 78 7.83 -2.04 -18.33
C SER A 78 8.17 -2.63 -16.99
N LEU A 79 7.77 -3.88 -16.79
CA LEU A 79 8.22 -4.74 -15.71
C LEU A 79 9.17 -5.79 -16.30
N VAL A 80 10.36 -5.90 -15.73
CA VAL A 80 11.37 -6.88 -16.11
C VAL A 80 11.65 -7.79 -14.92
N ILE A 81 11.56 -9.09 -15.13
CA ILE A 81 12.01 -10.11 -14.18
C ILE A 81 13.23 -10.79 -14.78
N LYS A 82 14.37 -10.65 -14.11
CA LYS A 82 15.63 -11.30 -14.47
C LYS A 82 15.90 -12.45 -13.51
N THR A 83 16.32 -13.59 -14.05
CA THR A 83 16.90 -14.72 -13.33
C THR A 83 18.31 -14.99 -13.84
N LEU A 84 18.99 -16.03 -13.31
CA LEU A 84 20.31 -16.43 -13.82
C LEU A 84 20.33 -16.71 -15.34
N SER A 85 19.23 -17.28 -15.88
CA SER A 85 19.18 -17.81 -17.24
C SER A 85 18.15 -17.14 -18.14
N SER A 86 17.31 -16.24 -17.62
CA SER A 86 16.16 -15.75 -18.37
C SER A 86 15.79 -14.32 -18.01
N TYR A 87 15.19 -13.63 -18.99
CA TYR A 87 14.55 -12.32 -18.83
C TYR A 87 13.10 -12.42 -19.30
N TYR A 88 12.19 -11.86 -18.48
CA TYR A 88 10.77 -11.77 -18.81
C TYR A 88 10.36 -10.31 -18.81
N PHE A 89 9.67 -9.87 -19.87
CA PHE A 89 9.18 -8.52 -20.05
C PHE A 89 7.66 -8.50 -20.05
N TYR A 90 7.09 -7.57 -19.27
CA TYR A 90 5.65 -7.34 -19.22
C TYR A 90 5.38 -5.82 -19.31
N PRO A 91 4.33 -5.39 -20.03
CA PRO A 91 3.82 -4.03 -19.86
C PRO A 91 3.38 -3.84 -18.40
N LEU A 92 3.88 -2.81 -17.72
CA LEU A 92 3.59 -2.59 -16.29
C LEU A 92 2.08 -2.46 -16.06
N GLU A 93 1.38 -1.75 -16.95
CA GLU A 93 -0.08 -1.53 -16.92
C GLU A 93 -0.93 -2.82 -16.94
N LYS A 94 -0.35 -3.94 -17.37
CA LYS A 94 -1.00 -5.26 -17.38
C LYS A 94 -0.68 -6.10 -16.14
N THR A 95 -0.03 -5.52 -15.16
CA THR A 95 0.36 -6.20 -13.92
C THR A 95 -0.29 -5.55 -12.70
N PRO A 96 -0.55 -6.29 -11.61
CA PRO A 96 -1.05 -5.72 -10.36
C PRO A 96 -0.13 -4.65 -9.76
N LEU A 97 1.16 -4.66 -10.10
CA LEU A 97 2.13 -3.67 -9.64
C LEU A 97 1.82 -2.26 -10.12
N ASP A 98 1.16 -2.08 -11.26
CA ASP A 98 0.78 -0.76 -11.74
C ASP A 98 -0.10 -0.01 -10.74
N THR A 99 -1.03 -0.72 -10.11
CA THR A 99 -1.90 -0.17 -9.05
C THR A 99 -1.08 0.23 -7.83
N ILE A 100 -0.20 -0.66 -7.34
CA ILE A 100 0.59 -0.43 -6.11
C ILE A 100 1.61 0.69 -6.31
N LEU A 101 2.17 0.82 -7.50
CA LEU A 101 3.15 1.84 -7.85
C LEU A 101 2.52 3.18 -8.23
N ASN A 102 1.21 3.27 -8.33
CA ASN A 102 0.47 4.50 -8.62
C ASN A 102 0.04 5.19 -7.30
N LYS A 103 0.91 6.03 -6.75
CA LYS A 103 0.68 6.74 -5.49
C LYS A 103 -0.60 7.58 -5.49
N GLU A 104 -0.87 8.30 -6.58
CA GLU A 104 -2.09 9.13 -6.69
C GLU A 104 -3.36 8.28 -6.63
N TYR A 105 -3.34 7.13 -7.30
CA TYR A 105 -4.45 6.17 -7.25
C TYR A 105 -4.66 5.63 -5.83
N LEU A 106 -3.59 5.23 -5.15
CA LEU A 106 -3.65 4.73 -3.76
C LEU A 106 -4.18 5.82 -2.81
N LEU A 107 -3.69 7.06 -2.92
CA LEU A 107 -4.16 8.19 -2.13
C LEU A 107 -5.67 8.44 -2.33
N LYS A 108 -6.15 8.37 -3.59
CA LYS A 108 -7.57 8.48 -3.89
C LYS A 108 -8.37 7.36 -3.24
N LYS A 109 -7.90 6.10 -3.37
CA LYS A 109 -8.56 4.94 -2.73
C LYS A 109 -8.62 5.09 -1.21
N ILE A 110 -7.53 5.48 -0.55
CA ILE A 110 -7.50 5.70 0.91
C ILE A 110 -8.52 6.78 1.33
N LYS A 111 -8.67 7.84 0.54
CA LYS A 111 -9.69 8.88 0.81
C LYS A 111 -11.11 8.35 0.79
N ASP A 112 -11.42 7.46 -0.15
CA ASP A 112 -12.76 6.94 -0.40
C ASP A 112 -13.12 5.74 0.50
N LEU A 113 -12.13 5.10 1.11
CA LEU A 113 -12.32 3.91 1.95
C LEU A 113 -12.49 4.27 3.43
N ASP A 114 -13.33 3.49 4.11
CA ASP A 114 -13.35 3.48 5.57
C ASP A 114 -12.18 2.64 6.10
N GLN A 115 -11.53 3.12 7.16
CA GLN A 115 -10.53 2.32 7.85
C GLN A 115 -11.20 1.14 8.56
N ARG A 116 -10.71 -0.09 8.34
CA ARG A 116 -11.34 -1.31 8.85
C ARG A 116 -10.84 -1.75 10.21
N GLU A 117 -9.56 -1.54 10.49
CA GLU A 117 -8.94 -1.85 11.77
C GLU A 117 -8.05 -0.70 12.20
N VAL A 118 -8.27 -0.26 13.41
CA VAL A 118 -7.37 0.63 14.13
C VAL A 118 -6.96 -0.16 15.36
N SER A 119 -5.73 -0.65 15.37
CA SER A 119 -5.10 -1.15 16.59
C SER A 119 -4.14 -0.10 17.12
N ASP A 120 -3.56 -0.35 18.30
CA ASP A 120 -2.53 0.55 18.83
C ASP A 120 -1.29 0.63 17.93
N ASP A 121 -1.12 -0.35 17.03
CA ASP A 121 0.08 -0.52 16.21
C ASP A 121 -0.10 -0.14 14.74
N PHE A 122 -1.32 -0.26 14.16
CA PHE A 122 -1.52 0.02 12.73
C PHE A 122 -2.95 0.37 12.34
N VAL A 123 -3.08 0.99 11.16
CA VAL A 123 -4.35 1.26 10.46
C VAL A 123 -4.36 0.47 9.16
N ASN A 124 -5.45 -0.28 8.91
CA ASN A 124 -5.61 -1.09 7.70
C ASN A 124 -6.65 -0.48 6.75
N PHE A 125 -6.33 -0.46 5.46
CA PHE A 125 -7.26 -0.22 4.37
C PHE A 125 -7.27 -1.41 3.43
N ASN A 126 -8.46 -1.93 3.14
CA ASN A 126 -8.65 -3.09 2.27
C ASN A 126 -9.53 -2.72 1.08
N PHE A 127 -9.17 -3.15 -0.12
CA PHE A 127 -9.99 -3.02 -1.32
C PHE A 127 -9.67 -4.10 -2.35
N ILE A 128 -10.60 -4.31 -3.28
CA ILE A 128 -10.41 -5.24 -4.39
C ILE A 128 -10.18 -4.43 -5.67
N GLU A 129 -9.15 -4.82 -6.42
CA GLU A 129 -8.83 -4.22 -7.71
C GLU A 129 -8.45 -5.32 -8.70
N ASN A 130 -9.17 -5.39 -9.85
CA ASN A 130 -8.94 -6.40 -10.89
C ASN A 130 -8.85 -7.84 -10.34
N GLU A 131 -9.81 -8.22 -9.48
CA GLU A 131 -9.89 -9.53 -8.80
C GLU A 131 -8.77 -9.79 -7.77
N ASN A 132 -7.88 -8.83 -7.52
CA ASN A 132 -6.86 -8.91 -6.49
C ASN A 132 -7.32 -8.18 -5.23
N GLU A 133 -7.17 -8.81 -4.07
CA GLU A 133 -7.36 -8.17 -2.78
C GLU A 133 -6.07 -7.44 -2.37
N ILE A 134 -6.21 -6.16 -2.07
CA ILE A 134 -5.10 -5.29 -1.66
C ILE A 134 -5.35 -4.84 -0.23
N ASN A 135 -4.37 -5.09 0.63
CA ASN A 135 -4.35 -4.65 2.02
C ASN A 135 -3.19 -3.67 2.22
N LEU A 136 -3.51 -2.47 2.68
CA LEU A 136 -2.53 -1.43 3.02
C LEU A 136 -2.48 -1.26 4.53
N PHE A 137 -1.28 -1.36 5.10
CA PHE A 137 -1.03 -1.18 6.52
C PHE A 137 -0.16 0.06 6.73
N PHE A 138 -0.53 0.89 7.70
CA PHE A 138 0.20 2.09 8.10
C PHE A 138 0.41 2.05 9.62
N ASP A 139 1.66 2.17 10.07
CA ASP A 139 2.13 2.27 11.45
C ASP A 139 2.49 3.72 11.84
#